data_7fd79893e0eb596be4999b637ce3fb8a
#
_entry.id   7fd79893e0eb596be4999b637ce3fb8a
#
_cell.length_a   1.000
_cell.length_b   1.000
_cell.length_c   1.000
_cell.angle_alpha   90.00
_cell.angle_beta   90.00
_cell.angle_gamma   90.00
#
_symmetry.space_group_name_H-M   'P 1'
#
loop_
_entity.id
_entity.type
_entity.pdbx_description
1 polymer ?
#
loop_
_entity_poly.entity_id
_entity_poly.type
_entity_poly.pdbx_seq_one_letter_code
_entity_poly.pdbx_strand_id
1 'polypeptide(L)'
;LFRSIALAIFGVLFYTVQLYADFSGGMDVVIGIASMFGIELDENFKRPFFSISITDFWHRWHITLGTWMKDYVFYPVTLSKWMGKFGKWGKKVFGKKTGRTLPICLANLIVFFVVGVWHGAAWKYIVYGMYNGIIIAFSGLMAEHYRNWKKKFNITGKENWYHVFMIIRTFILVNISWFFDRADTVGQAFHMMKLSVTKFAPSQLLLIPAGKEGTAFTPYALAILAAGCIILFIVSVLQERGMKIRESLAGLSLPITVAIYFCLLASIGFFGSTAVARGFIYAQF
;
A
#
# COMPACT_ATOMS: atom_id res chain seq x y z
N LEU A 1 -24.48 5.49 2.39
CA LEU A 1 -23.88 4.60 3.42
C LEU A 1 -22.99 5.33 4.42
N PHE A 2 -22.39 6.47 4.07
CA PHE A 2 -21.49 7.21 4.97
C PHE A 2 -22.20 8.47 5.52
N ARG A 3 -23.09 8.30 6.49
CA ARG A 3 -23.76 9.42 7.19
C ARG A 3 -22.88 10.08 8.27
N SER A 4 -21.71 9.53 8.58
CA SER A 4 -20.82 9.96 9.65
C SER A 4 -19.36 9.87 9.22
N ILE A 5 -18.57 10.83 9.66
CA ILE A 5 -17.20 11.16 9.21
C ILE A 5 -16.17 10.24 9.83
N ALA A 6 -16.31 9.90 11.09
CA ALA A 6 -15.51 8.90 11.72
C ALA A 6 -15.51 7.62 10.87
N LEU A 7 -16.68 7.27 10.30
CA LEU A 7 -16.84 6.12 9.42
C LEU A 7 -16.03 6.22 8.11
N ALA A 8 -15.79 7.42 7.55
CA ALA A 8 -15.01 7.55 6.31
C ALA A 8 -13.51 7.27 6.53
N ILE A 9 -12.90 7.87 7.58
CA ILE A 9 -11.48 7.62 7.92
C ILE A 9 -11.29 6.17 8.36
N PHE A 10 -12.10 5.68 9.30
CA PHE A 10 -12.01 4.29 9.76
C PHE A 10 -12.34 3.31 8.66
N GLY A 11 -13.30 3.64 7.78
CA GLY A 11 -13.61 2.83 6.61
C GLY A 11 -12.41 2.65 5.69
N VAL A 12 -11.62 3.71 5.44
CA VAL A 12 -10.41 3.61 4.63
C VAL A 12 -9.28 2.88 5.38
N LEU A 13 -9.13 3.09 6.69
CA LEU A 13 -8.15 2.35 7.49
C LEU A 13 -8.48 0.85 7.54
N PHE A 14 -9.74 0.49 7.74
CA PHE A 14 -10.18 -0.91 7.68
C PHE A 14 -10.01 -1.50 6.28
N TYR A 15 -10.29 -0.71 5.24
CA TYR A 15 -10.04 -1.12 3.86
C TYR A 15 -8.54 -1.37 3.61
N THR A 16 -7.66 -0.54 4.16
CA THR A 16 -6.21 -0.72 4.07
C THR A 16 -5.76 -2.06 4.68
N VAL A 17 -6.29 -2.38 5.87
CA VAL A 17 -6.01 -3.67 6.53
C VAL A 17 -6.60 -4.83 5.73
N GLN A 18 -7.85 -4.70 5.30
CA GLN A 18 -8.54 -5.70 4.48
C GLN A 18 -7.77 -6.00 3.19
N LEU A 19 -7.44 -4.96 2.42
CA LEU A 19 -6.73 -5.08 1.15
C LEU A 19 -5.36 -5.75 1.31
N TYR A 20 -4.62 -5.36 2.35
CA TYR A 20 -3.33 -5.97 2.64
C TYR A 20 -3.47 -7.42 3.09
N ALA A 21 -4.37 -7.72 4.02
CA ALA A 21 -4.54 -9.06 4.56
C ALA A 21 -5.04 -10.04 3.48
N ASP A 22 -6.04 -9.61 2.68
CA ASP A 22 -6.60 -10.41 1.60
C ASP A 22 -5.54 -10.71 0.53
N PHE A 23 -4.87 -9.69 0.02
CA PHE A 23 -3.92 -9.87 -1.07
C PHE A 23 -2.60 -10.51 -0.61
N SER A 24 -1.98 -10.06 0.48
CA SER A 24 -0.74 -10.68 0.95
C SER A 24 -0.97 -12.11 1.45
N GLY A 25 -2.07 -12.35 2.16
CA GLY A 25 -2.44 -13.69 2.62
C GLY A 25 -2.73 -14.64 1.47
N GLY A 26 -3.48 -14.19 0.45
CA GLY A 26 -3.71 -14.96 -0.78
C GLY A 26 -2.40 -15.31 -1.50
N MET A 27 -1.47 -14.36 -1.61
CA MET A 27 -0.17 -14.59 -2.21
C MET A 27 0.70 -15.56 -1.39
N ASP A 28 0.67 -15.48 -0.05
CA ASP A 28 1.38 -16.44 0.80
C ASP A 28 0.87 -17.88 0.60
N VAL A 29 -0.45 -18.06 0.44
CA VAL A 29 -1.04 -19.38 0.11
C VAL A 29 -0.57 -19.85 -1.27
N VAL A 30 -0.60 -19.01 -2.29
CA VAL A 30 -0.15 -19.33 -3.65
C VAL A 30 1.33 -19.72 -3.67
N ILE A 31 2.19 -18.92 -3.00
CA ILE A 31 3.63 -19.20 -2.89
C ILE A 31 3.85 -20.52 -2.16
N GLY A 32 3.12 -20.77 -1.06
CA GLY A 32 3.21 -22.03 -0.32
C GLY A 32 2.84 -23.24 -1.16
N ILE A 33 1.73 -23.17 -1.88
CA ILE A 33 1.29 -24.26 -2.78
C ILE A 33 2.32 -24.47 -3.91
N ALA A 34 2.78 -23.42 -4.56
CA ALA A 34 3.78 -23.50 -5.62
C ALA A 34 5.07 -24.19 -5.14
N SER A 35 5.51 -23.84 -3.93
CA SER A 35 6.69 -24.44 -3.30
C SER A 35 6.55 -25.96 -3.08
N MET A 36 5.31 -26.46 -2.81
CA MET A 36 5.05 -27.91 -2.71
C MET A 36 5.27 -28.65 -4.04
N PHE A 37 5.15 -27.94 -5.16
CA PHE A 37 5.46 -28.46 -6.50
C PHE A 37 6.89 -28.17 -6.97
N GLY A 38 7.75 -27.62 -6.09
CA GLY A 38 9.11 -27.25 -6.43
C GLY A 38 9.22 -25.97 -7.28
N ILE A 39 8.15 -25.15 -7.31
CA ILE A 39 8.13 -23.89 -8.07
C ILE A 39 8.36 -22.74 -7.07
N GLU A 40 9.43 -21.98 -7.30
CA GLU A 40 9.74 -20.78 -6.53
C GLU A 40 9.07 -19.57 -7.15
N LEU A 41 8.23 -18.87 -6.38
CA LEU A 41 7.59 -17.63 -6.76
C LEU A 41 8.14 -16.46 -5.95
N ASP A 42 8.19 -15.28 -6.57
CA ASP A 42 8.63 -14.06 -5.90
C ASP A 42 7.62 -13.56 -4.86
N GLU A 43 8.13 -13.00 -3.76
CA GLU A 43 7.31 -12.32 -2.78
C GLU A 43 6.72 -11.01 -3.36
N ASN A 44 5.42 -10.80 -3.14
CA ASN A 44 4.72 -9.62 -3.59
C ASN A 44 4.66 -8.47 -2.57
N PHE A 45 4.95 -8.75 -1.30
CA PHE A 45 4.84 -7.77 -0.22
C PHE A 45 6.08 -7.79 0.69
N LYS A 46 6.67 -6.60 0.95
CA LYS A 46 7.79 -6.42 1.88
C LYS A 46 7.52 -5.27 2.83
N ARG A 47 6.62 -5.49 3.81
CA ARG A 47 6.28 -4.48 4.85
C ARG A 47 5.96 -3.10 4.26
N PRO A 48 4.96 -2.99 3.38
CA PRO A 48 4.71 -1.79 2.58
C PRO A 48 4.38 -0.56 3.43
N PHE A 49 3.80 -0.73 4.62
CA PHE A 49 3.43 0.37 5.50
C PHE A 49 4.60 0.98 6.31
N PHE A 50 5.80 0.42 6.18
CA PHE A 50 7.04 1.01 6.68
C PHE A 50 7.77 1.86 5.61
N SER A 51 7.14 2.09 4.48
CA SER A 51 7.71 2.87 3.38
C SER A 51 7.91 4.33 3.73
N ILE A 52 9.05 4.88 3.34
CA ILE A 52 9.42 6.27 3.59
C ILE A 52 9.08 7.23 2.43
N SER A 53 8.57 6.70 1.32
CA SER A 53 8.09 7.46 0.17
C SER A 53 7.08 6.63 -0.64
N ILE A 54 6.30 7.29 -1.52
CA ILE A 54 5.39 6.59 -2.43
C ILE A 54 6.15 5.66 -3.38
N THR A 55 7.34 6.04 -3.82
CA THR A 55 8.21 5.16 -4.63
C THR A 55 8.63 3.92 -3.84
N ASP A 56 9.05 4.08 -2.58
CA ASP A 56 9.41 2.96 -1.71
C ASP A 56 8.19 2.05 -1.43
N PHE A 57 6.99 2.65 -1.27
CA PHE A 57 5.75 1.89 -1.12
C PHE A 57 5.53 0.96 -2.31
N TRP A 58 5.63 1.45 -3.54
CA TRP A 58 5.44 0.64 -4.75
C TRP A 58 6.56 -0.37 -5.02
N HIS A 59 7.73 -0.22 -4.40
CA HIS A 59 8.76 -1.26 -4.37
C HIS A 59 8.49 -2.37 -3.35
N ARG A 60 7.53 -2.15 -2.42
CA ARG A 60 7.18 -3.07 -1.33
C ARG A 60 5.76 -3.63 -1.46
N TRP A 61 4.93 -3.02 -2.31
CA TRP A 61 3.55 -3.40 -2.60
C TRP A 61 3.42 -3.94 -4.01
N HIS A 62 2.85 -5.14 -4.15
CA HIS A 62 2.63 -5.81 -5.45
C HIS A 62 3.88 -5.81 -6.34
N ILE A 63 4.97 -6.35 -5.79
CA ILE A 63 6.35 -6.25 -6.32
C ILE A 63 6.44 -6.80 -7.75
N THR A 64 5.78 -7.93 -8.04
CA THR A 64 5.81 -8.55 -9.38
C THR A 64 5.14 -7.68 -10.43
N LEU A 65 4.00 -7.03 -10.12
CA LEU A 65 3.40 -6.03 -11.01
C LEU A 65 4.34 -4.84 -11.23
N GLY A 66 4.96 -4.34 -10.15
CA GLY A 66 5.94 -3.25 -10.24
C GLY A 66 7.13 -3.60 -11.14
N THR A 67 7.64 -4.82 -11.03
CA THR A 67 8.72 -5.33 -11.89
C THR A 67 8.25 -5.43 -13.34
N TRP A 68 7.08 -5.99 -13.58
CA TRP A 68 6.50 -6.08 -14.92
C TRP A 68 6.30 -4.68 -15.56
N MET A 69 5.72 -3.75 -14.84
CA MET A 69 5.54 -2.36 -15.31
C MET A 69 6.88 -1.66 -15.60
N LYS A 70 7.90 -1.93 -14.80
CA LYS A 70 9.24 -1.41 -15.03
C LYS A 70 9.84 -1.95 -16.32
N ASP A 71 9.76 -3.25 -16.55
CA ASP A 71 10.44 -3.92 -17.66
C ASP A 71 9.68 -3.71 -18.99
N TYR A 72 8.35 -3.76 -18.98
CA TYR A 72 7.54 -3.71 -20.19
C TYR A 72 6.94 -2.33 -20.52
N VAL A 73 6.91 -1.39 -19.56
CA VAL A 73 6.39 -0.04 -19.79
C VAL A 73 7.47 1.02 -19.58
N PHE A 74 8.08 1.07 -18.40
CA PHE A 74 9.02 2.14 -18.05
C PHE A 74 10.28 2.13 -18.94
N TYR A 75 10.96 0.99 -19.07
CA TYR A 75 12.17 0.92 -19.90
C TYR A 75 11.90 1.16 -21.38
N PRO A 76 10.93 0.51 -22.05
CA PRO A 76 10.62 0.82 -23.44
C PRO A 76 10.28 2.28 -23.68
N VAL A 77 9.52 2.91 -22.78
CA VAL A 77 9.19 4.33 -22.87
C VAL A 77 10.44 5.20 -22.71
N THR A 78 11.25 4.98 -21.67
CA THR A 78 12.43 5.81 -21.38
C THR A 78 13.52 5.70 -22.45
N LEU A 79 13.66 4.52 -23.06
CA LEU A 79 14.66 4.25 -24.11
C LEU A 79 14.20 4.67 -25.50
N SER A 80 12.94 5.09 -25.66
CA SER A 80 12.40 5.51 -26.95
C SER A 80 13.07 6.77 -27.51
N LYS A 81 13.15 6.84 -28.84
CA LYS A 81 13.73 8.00 -29.54
C LYS A 81 13.02 9.32 -29.22
N TRP A 82 11.69 9.30 -29.04
CA TRP A 82 10.92 10.49 -28.71
C TRP A 82 11.21 10.97 -27.29
N MET A 83 11.37 10.06 -26.32
CA MET A 83 11.76 10.40 -24.96
C MET A 83 13.17 11.00 -24.90
N GLY A 84 14.08 10.49 -25.72
CA GLY A 84 15.41 11.08 -25.90
C GLY A 84 15.37 12.53 -26.45
N LYS A 85 14.48 12.80 -27.44
CA LYS A 85 14.23 14.17 -27.94
C LYS A 85 13.61 15.06 -26.86
N PHE A 86 12.63 14.57 -26.12
CA PHE A 86 12.00 15.26 -24.99
C PHE A 86 13.03 15.63 -23.92
N GLY A 87 13.94 14.73 -23.56
CA GLY A 87 15.02 15.01 -22.62
C GLY A 87 16.02 16.07 -23.11
N LYS A 88 16.34 16.07 -24.42
CA LYS A 88 17.18 17.14 -25.04
C LYS A 88 16.46 18.49 -24.97
N TRP A 89 15.20 18.56 -25.33
CA TRP A 89 14.37 19.75 -25.21
C TRP A 89 14.29 20.23 -23.76
N GLY A 90 14.00 19.35 -22.81
CA GLY A 90 13.93 19.69 -21.39
C GLY A 90 15.25 20.27 -20.85
N LYS A 91 16.41 19.75 -21.27
CA LYS A 91 17.72 20.30 -20.91
C LYS A 91 17.94 21.72 -21.45
N LYS A 92 17.43 22.01 -22.66
CA LYS A 92 17.53 23.33 -23.28
C LYS A 92 16.65 24.37 -22.58
N VAL A 93 15.43 23.97 -22.17
CA VAL A 93 14.43 24.89 -21.59
C VAL A 93 14.57 25.04 -20.08
N PHE A 94 14.75 23.93 -19.34
CA PHE A 94 14.74 23.88 -17.87
C PHE A 94 16.14 23.64 -17.26
N GLY A 95 17.17 23.63 -18.08
CA GLY A 95 18.53 23.38 -17.64
C GLY A 95 18.86 21.89 -17.47
N LYS A 96 20.17 21.61 -17.32
CA LYS A 96 20.73 20.24 -17.39
C LYS A 96 20.16 19.28 -16.33
N LYS A 97 19.91 19.76 -15.11
CA LYS A 97 19.43 18.92 -14.00
C LYS A 97 17.98 18.54 -14.23
N THR A 98 17.08 19.51 -14.30
CA THR A 98 15.64 19.29 -14.50
C THR A 98 15.37 18.53 -15.80
N GLY A 99 16.06 18.88 -16.89
CA GLY A 99 15.90 18.20 -18.18
C GLY A 99 16.34 16.73 -18.18
N ARG A 100 17.14 16.26 -17.22
CA ARG A 100 17.42 14.83 -17.03
C ARG A 100 16.29 14.12 -16.26
N THR A 101 15.63 14.81 -15.37
CA THR A 101 14.57 14.25 -14.52
C THR A 101 13.22 14.18 -15.24
N LEU A 102 12.93 15.13 -16.14
CA LEU A 102 11.66 15.23 -16.85
C LEU A 102 11.26 13.94 -17.60
N PRO A 103 12.13 13.26 -18.37
CA PRO A 103 11.80 11.99 -19.02
C PRO A 103 11.41 10.90 -18.04
N ILE A 104 12.10 10.83 -16.90
CA ILE A 104 11.82 9.85 -15.84
C ILE A 104 10.44 10.14 -15.22
N CYS A 105 10.13 11.41 -14.95
CA CYS A 105 8.84 11.82 -14.44
C CYS A 105 7.70 11.46 -15.40
N LEU A 106 7.87 11.75 -16.70
CA LEU A 106 6.89 11.43 -17.71
C LEU A 106 6.69 9.91 -17.86
N ALA A 107 7.77 9.14 -17.84
CA ALA A 107 7.69 7.69 -17.88
C ALA A 107 6.94 7.12 -16.68
N ASN A 108 7.17 7.64 -15.45
CA ASN A 108 6.40 7.26 -14.28
C ASN A 108 4.92 7.61 -14.41
N LEU A 109 4.58 8.79 -14.95
CA LEU A 109 3.18 9.15 -15.21
C LEU A 109 2.50 8.17 -16.16
N ILE A 110 3.21 7.74 -17.22
CA ILE A 110 2.70 6.73 -18.16
C ILE A 110 2.52 5.39 -17.46
N VAL A 111 3.50 4.94 -16.67
CA VAL A 111 3.38 3.70 -15.89
C VAL A 111 2.15 3.73 -15.00
N PHE A 112 1.95 4.80 -14.23
CA PHE A 112 0.83 4.89 -13.29
C PHE A 112 -0.52 5.11 -14.00
N PHE A 113 -0.52 5.71 -15.18
CA PHE A 113 -1.71 5.70 -16.05
C PHE A 113 -2.07 4.26 -16.46
N VAL A 114 -1.08 3.46 -16.91
CA VAL A 114 -1.29 2.05 -17.27
C VAL A 114 -1.73 1.23 -16.05
N VAL A 115 -1.15 1.47 -14.87
CA VAL A 115 -1.61 0.85 -13.61
C VAL A 115 -3.08 1.19 -13.34
N GLY A 116 -3.49 2.44 -13.53
CA GLY A 116 -4.89 2.84 -13.39
C GLY A 116 -5.81 2.10 -14.35
N VAL A 117 -5.44 1.99 -15.63
CA VAL A 117 -6.18 1.22 -16.64
C VAL A 117 -6.24 -0.27 -16.28
N TRP A 118 -5.15 -0.82 -15.77
CA TRP A 118 -5.07 -2.21 -15.33
C TRP A 118 -6.05 -2.52 -14.18
N HIS A 119 -6.25 -1.57 -13.26
CA HIS A 119 -7.24 -1.70 -12.17
C HIS A 119 -8.69 -1.69 -12.67
N GLY A 120 -8.96 -1.20 -13.86
CA GLY A 120 -10.29 -1.22 -14.47
C GLY A 120 -10.62 0.00 -15.32
N ALA A 121 -11.71 -0.10 -16.08
CA ALA A 121 -12.13 0.93 -17.06
C ALA A 121 -12.78 2.19 -16.43
N ALA A 122 -13.00 2.21 -15.11
CA ALA A 122 -13.63 3.35 -14.44
C ALA A 122 -12.66 4.50 -14.18
N TRP A 123 -13.11 5.75 -14.34
CA TRP A 123 -12.33 6.96 -14.11
C TRP A 123 -11.68 7.03 -12.73
N LYS A 124 -12.29 6.43 -11.71
CA LYS A 124 -11.73 6.38 -10.35
C LYS A 124 -10.35 5.69 -10.31
N TYR A 125 -10.15 4.66 -11.11
CA TYR A 125 -8.87 3.95 -11.20
C TYR A 125 -7.81 4.74 -11.95
N ILE A 126 -8.21 5.48 -13.01
CA ILE A 126 -7.30 6.40 -13.69
C ILE A 126 -6.83 7.49 -12.73
N VAL A 127 -7.74 8.08 -11.95
CA VAL A 127 -7.39 9.09 -10.94
C VAL A 127 -6.51 8.50 -9.85
N TYR A 128 -6.81 7.27 -9.38
CA TYR A 128 -5.98 6.53 -8.44
C TYR A 128 -4.53 6.36 -8.93
N GLY A 129 -4.35 5.87 -10.15
CA GLY A 129 -3.03 5.71 -10.75
C GLY A 129 -2.32 7.06 -10.93
N MET A 130 -2.99 8.03 -11.54
CA MET A 130 -2.43 9.37 -11.78
C MET A 130 -2.05 10.09 -10.49
N TYR A 131 -2.83 9.97 -9.41
CA TYR A 131 -2.48 10.51 -8.09
C TYR A 131 -1.09 10.02 -7.63
N ASN A 132 -0.85 8.71 -7.67
CA ASN A 132 0.43 8.13 -7.30
C ASN A 132 1.56 8.57 -8.24
N GLY A 133 1.32 8.54 -9.55
CA GLY A 133 2.29 8.97 -10.56
C GLY A 133 2.68 10.45 -10.43
N ILE A 134 1.72 11.34 -10.15
CA ILE A 134 1.97 12.77 -9.94
C ILE A 134 2.83 13.00 -8.69
N ILE A 135 2.55 12.32 -7.58
CA ILE A 135 3.36 12.47 -6.36
C ILE A 135 4.80 12.01 -6.61
N ILE A 136 5.00 10.89 -7.31
CA ILE A 136 6.33 10.37 -7.64
C ILE A 136 7.06 11.35 -8.54
N ALA A 137 6.44 11.83 -9.61
CA ALA A 137 7.01 12.77 -10.55
C ALA A 137 7.37 14.09 -9.86
N PHE A 138 6.46 14.65 -9.05
CA PHE A 138 6.69 15.86 -8.28
C PHE A 138 7.85 15.70 -7.28
N SER A 139 7.88 14.56 -6.57
CA SER A 139 8.99 14.26 -5.63
C SER A 139 10.34 14.20 -6.33
N GLY A 140 10.39 13.63 -7.54
CA GLY A 140 11.59 13.62 -8.37
C GLY A 140 12.06 15.01 -8.78
N LEU A 141 11.14 15.88 -9.21
CA LEU A 141 11.44 17.27 -9.57
C LEU A 141 11.89 18.11 -8.37
N MET A 142 11.28 17.88 -7.21
CA MET A 142 11.57 18.60 -5.96
C MET A 142 12.77 18.03 -5.18
N ALA A 143 13.42 16.98 -5.66
CA ALA A 143 14.48 16.29 -4.91
C ALA A 143 15.65 17.23 -4.50
N GLU A 144 16.00 18.24 -5.33
CA GLU A 144 17.01 19.23 -4.99
C GLU A 144 16.54 20.19 -3.90
N HIS A 145 15.31 20.68 -3.99
CA HIS A 145 14.71 21.55 -2.98
C HIS A 145 14.62 20.84 -1.63
N TYR A 146 14.23 19.55 -1.60
CA TYR A 146 14.22 18.76 -0.37
C TYR A 146 15.62 18.61 0.24
N ARG A 147 16.66 18.40 -0.58
CA ARG A 147 18.05 18.36 -0.10
C ARG A 147 18.49 19.70 0.51
N ASN A 148 18.14 20.79 -0.13
CA ASN A 148 18.49 22.13 0.36
C ASN A 148 17.75 22.45 1.67
N TRP A 149 16.47 22.09 1.77
CA TRP A 149 15.70 22.22 3.02
C TRP A 149 16.30 21.38 4.15
N LYS A 150 16.65 20.13 3.89
CA LYS A 150 17.34 19.31 4.89
C LYS A 150 18.62 19.95 5.40
N LYS A 151 19.44 20.48 4.50
CA LYS A 151 20.66 21.22 4.89
C LYS A 151 20.33 22.44 5.74
N LYS A 152 19.32 23.24 5.35
CA LYS A 152 18.92 24.44 6.07
C LYS A 152 18.44 24.15 7.50
N PHE A 153 17.76 23.02 7.70
CA PHE A 153 17.25 22.61 9.00
C PHE A 153 18.14 21.60 9.73
N ASN A 154 19.38 21.41 9.28
CA ASN A 154 20.34 20.45 9.81
C ASN A 154 19.78 19.01 9.94
N ILE A 155 18.90 18.61 9.03
CA ILE A 155 18.32 17.25 9.00
C ILE A 155 19.25 16.36 8.18
N THR A 156 19.94 15.43 8.85
CA THR A 156 20.85 14.48 8.16
C THR A 156 20.09 13.38 7.44
N GLY A 157 18.84 13.12 7.87
CA GLY A 157 17.98 12.03 7.38
C GLY A 157 18.17 10.71 8.14
N LYS A 158 19.06 10.70 9.16
CA LYS A 158 19.31 9.55 10.03
C LYS A 158 18.55 9.62 11.35
N GLU A 159 17.90 10.74 11.64
CA GLU A 159 17.14 10.96 12.87
C GLU A 159 15.91 10.04 12.91
N ASN A 160 15.71 9.38 14.05
CA ASN A 160 14.57 8.46 14.24
C ASN A 160 13.23 9.18 14.04
N TRP A 161 13.07 10.41 14.57
CA TRP A 161 11.84 11.18 14.41
C TRP A 161 11.54 11.49 12.95
N TYR A 162 12.58 11.81 12.15
CA TYR A 162 12.43 12.12 10.73
C TYR A 162 12.04 10.85 9.94
N HIS A 163 12.62 9.71 10.29
CA HIS A 163 12.24 8.43 9.71
C HIS A 163 10.77 8.08 9.99
N VAL A 164 10.35 8.20 11.26
CA VAL A 164 8.94 7.99 11.65
C VAL A 164 8.01 8.98 10.93
N PHE A 165 8.40 10.25 10.83
CA PHE A 165 7.64 11.25 10.06
C PHE A 165 7.46 10.83 8.59
N MET A 166 8.52 10.34 7.93
CA MET A 166 8.45 9.88 6.54
C MET A 166 7.48 8.70 6.39
N ILE A 167 7.50 7.74 7.31
CA ILE A 167 6.59 6.59 7.32
C ILE A 167 5.14 7.07 7.47
N ILE A 168 4.85 7.87 8.49
CA ILE A 168 3.49 8.38 8.75
C ILE A 168 2.96 9.19 7.57
N ARG A 169 3.77 10.11 7.04
CA ARG A 169 3.41 10.89 5.84
C ARG A 169 3.08 9.98 4.66
N THR A 170 3.92 8.98 4.40
CA THR A 170 3.72 8.05 3.28
C THR A 170 2.47 7.21 3.48
N PHE A 171 2.24 6.71 4.69
CA PHE A 171 1.02 5.98 5.05
C PHE A 171 -0.24 6.83 4.81
N ILE A 172 -0.24 8.10 5.22
CA ILE A 172 -1.36 9.03 4.97
C ILE A 172 -1.57 9.21 3.46
N LEU A 173 -0.52 9.46 2.68
CA LEU A 173 -0.62 9.64 1.24
C LEU A 173 -1.19 8.39 0.53
N VAL A 174 -0.77 7.19 0.95
CA VAL A 174 -1.30 5.93 0.44
C VAL A 174 -2.79 5.81 0.79
N ASN A 175 -3.18 6.10 2.03
CA ASN A 175 -4.59 6.04 2.45
C ASN A 175 -5.47 7.04 1.70
N ILE A 176 -4.94 8.22 1.32
CA ILE A 176 -5.66 9.16 0.45
C ILE A 176 -5.93 8.51 -0.92
N SER A 177 -5.01 7.73 -1.48
CA SER A 177 -5.24 7.04 -2.75
C SER A 177 -6.35 5.98 -2.66
N TRP A 178 -6.47 5.30 -1.51
CA TRP A 178 -7.50 4.29 -1.28
C TRP A 178 -8.94 4.82 -1.30
N PHE A 179 -9.15 6.14 -1.10
CA PHE A 179 -10.48 6.73 -1.28
C PHE A 179 -10.98 6.56 -2.72
N PHE A 180 -10.09 6.72 -3.71
CA PHE A 180 -10.46 6.53 -5.13
C PHE A 180 -10.70 5.05 -5.44
N ASP A 181 -9.92 4.17 -4.88
CA ASP A 181 -10.07 2.74 -5.10
C ASP A 181 -11.38 2.21 -4.48
N ARG A 182 -11.71 2.62 -3.25
CA ARG A 182 -12.88 2.16 -2.51
C ARG A 182 -14.20 2.79 -2.94
N ALA A 183 -14.20 4.04 -3.41
CA ALA A 183 -15.40 4.73 -3.83
C ALA A 183 -15.96 4.18 -5.16
N ASP A 184 -17.27 4.37 -5.40
CA ASP A 184 -17.89 3.95 -6.66
C ASP A 184 -17.57 4.95 -7.80
N THR A 185 -17.39 6.23 -7.45
CA THR A 185 -17.09 7.30 -8.40
C THR A 185 -16.04 8.27 -7.86
N VAL A 186 -15.38 9.02 -8.76
CA VAL A 186 -14.42 10.08 -8.39
C VAL A 186 -15.08 11.14 -7.49
N GLY A 187 -16.32 11.54 -7.82
CA GLY A 187 -17.08 12.53 -7.01
C GLY A 187 -17.36 12.03 -5.61
N GLN A 188 -17.70 10.75 -5.45
CA GLN A 188 -17.89 10.13 -4.15
C GLN A 188 -16.57 10.09 -3.35
N ALA A 189 -15.43 9.79 -3.98
CA ALA A 189 -14.12 9.81 -3.32
C ALA A 189 -13.81 11.19 -2.73
N PHE A 190 -13.98 12.26 -3.51
CA PHE A 190 -13.79 13.63 -3.02
C PHE A 190 -14.78 14.01 -1.92
N HIS A 191 -16.04 13.56 -2.04
CA HIS A 191 -17.04 13.78 -0.98
C HIS A 191 -16.62 13.11 0.34
N MET A 192 -16.16 11.85 0.28
CA MET A 192 -15.66 11.12 1.45
C MET A 192 -14.44 11.84 2.07
N MET A 193 -13.47 12.29 1.25
CA MET A 193 -12.32 13.07 1.73
C MET A 193 -12.76 14.37 2.39
N LYS A 194 -13.66 15.12 1.76
CA LYS A 194 -14.21 16.37 2.33
C LYS A 194 -14.87 16.10 3.68
N LEU A 195 -15.70 15.11 3.77
CA LEU A 195 -16.31 14.70 5.01
C LEU A 195 -15.23 14.37 6.07
N SER A 196 -14.21 13.63 5.77
CA SER A 196 -13.14 13.24 6.68
C SER A 196 -12.42 14.42 7.34
N VAL A 197 -12.49 15.61 6.76
CA VAL A 197 -11.84 16.82 7.28
C VAL A 197 -12.84 17.76 7.94
N THR A 198 -14.05 17.94 7.38
CA THR A 198 -14.97 19.03 7.76
C THR A 198 -15.89 18.70 8.91
N LYS A 199 -16.14 17.44 9.20
CA LYS A 199 -17.11 17.01 10.21
C LYS A 199 -16.53 15.92 11.13
N PHE A 200 -15.30 16.01 11.58
CA PHE A 200 -14.67 15.03 12.46
C PHE A 200 -15.37 14.99 13.82
N ALA A 201 -16.13 13.95 14.08
CA ALA A 201 -16.84 13.69 15.33
C ALA A 201 -16.46 12.31 15.89
N PRO A 202 -15.39 12.21 16.70
CA PRO A 202 -14.91 10.93 17.24
C PRO A 202 -15.96 10.20 18.09
N SER A 203 -16.89 10.94 18.71
CA SER A 203 -18.00 10.36 19.49
C SER A 203 -18.91 9.46 18.66
N GLN A 204 -18.96 9.65 17.34
CA GLN A 204 -19.76 8.81 16.43
C GLN A 204 -19.14 7.41 16.20
N LEU A 205 -17.86 7.21 16.54
CA LEU A 205 -17.23 5.88 16.57
C LEU A 205 -17.88 4.97 17.63
N LEU A 206 -18.29 5.56 18.74
CA LEU A 206 -18.96 4.86 19.84
C LEU A 206 -20.42 4.52 19.49
N LEU A 207 -20.96 5.15 18.42
CA LEU A 207 -22.33 4.95 17.93
C LEU A 207 -22.41 3.96 16.77
N ILE A 208 -21.30 3.25 16.44
CA ILE A 208 -21.39 2.09 15.54
C ILE A 208 -22.31 1.10 16.24
N PRO A 209 -23.52 0.82 15.68
CA PRO A 209 -24.48 -0.03 16.40
C PRO A 209 -23.84 -1.39 16.69
N ALA A 210 -23.59 -1.68 17.94
CA ALA A 210 -23.26 -3.02 18.37
C ALA A 210 -24.47 -3.90 18.05
N GLY A 211 -24.33 -4.73 17.02
CA GLY A 211 -25.19 -5.90 16.89
C GLY A 211 -26.61 -5.69 16.33
N LYS A 212 -26.79 -4.97 15.22
CA LYS A 212 -27.83 -5.41 14.28
C LYS A 212 -27.29 -6.63 13.55
N GLU A 213 -28.05 -7.72 13.55
CA GLU A 213 -27.74 -8.93 12.79
C GLU A 213 -27.28 -8.53 11.37
N GLY A 214 -26.05 -8.91 11.02
CA GLY A 214 -25.41 -8.55 9.75
C GLY A 214 -24.34 -7.46 9.79
N THR A 215 -24.06 -6.80 10.93
CA THR A 215 -22.93 -5.88 11.07
C THR A 215 -21.70 -6.57 11.66
N ALA A 216 -20.59 -6.60 10.91
CA ALA A 216 -19.33 -7.24 11.31
C ALA A 216 -18.60 -6.56 12.49
N PHE A 217 -19.22 -5.57 13.17
CA PHE A 217 -18.58 -4.74 14.19
C PHE A 217 -19.04 -5.10 15.62
N THR A 218 -18.98 -6.38 15.97
CA THR A 218 -19.08 -6.76 17.38
C THR A 218 -17.81 -6.38 18.13
N PRO A 219 -17.86 -6.06 19.44
CA PRO A 219 -16.65 -5.83 20.25
C PRO A 219 -15.64 -6.98 20.13
N TYR A 220 -16.13 -8.20 20.01
CA TYR A 220 -15.32 -9.41 19.79
C TYR A 220 -14.57 -9.35 18.45
N ALA A 221 -15.25 -9.05 17.33
CA ALA A 221 -14.62 -8.93 16.01
C ALA A 221 -13.58 -7.80 15.98
N LEU A 222 -13.86 -6.66 16.64
CA LEU A 222 -12.90 -5.57 16.76
C LEU A 222 -11.66 -5.96 17.60
N ALA A 223 -11.85 -6.73 18.67
CA ALA A 223 -10.74 -7.23 19.48
C ALA A 223 -9.84 -8.19 18.69
N ILE A 224 -10.42 -9.11 17.91
CA ILE A 224 -9.67 -10.02 17.03
C ILE A 224 -8.91 -9.22 15.97
N LEU A 225 -9.56 -8.26 15.32
CA LEU A 225 -8.93 -7.40 14.33
C LEU A 225 -7.76 -6.61 14.92
N ALA A 226 -7.96 -6.02 16.10
CA ALA A 226 -6.91 -5.29 16.81
C ALA A 226 -5.74 -6.20 17.17
N ALA A 227 -6.00 -7.40 17.71
CA ALA A 227 -4.98 -8.39 18.03
C ALA A 227 -4.18 -8.79 16.77
N GLY A 228 -4.88 -9.08 15.66
CA GLY A 228 -4.25 -9.39 14.37
C GLY A 228 -3.36 -8.25 13.86
N CYS A 229 -3.85 -7.01 13.91
CA CYS A 229 -3.07 -5.83 13.52
C CYS A 229 -1.83 -5.64 14.40
N ILE A 230 -1.93 -5.87 15.71
CA ILE A 230 -0.79 -5.77 16.65
C ILE A 230 0.24 -6.84 16.33
N ILE A 231 -0.18 -8.08 16.09
CA ILE A 231 0.74 -9.18 15.73
C ILE A 231 1.45 -8.85 14.41
N LEU A 232 0.71 -8.44 13.37
CA LEU A 232 1.29 -8.03 12.08
C LEU A 232 2.28 -6.87 12.23
N PHE A 233 1.96 -5.89 13.09
CA PHE A 233 2.84 -4.77 13.36
C PHE A 233 4.13 -5.23 14.05
N ILE A 234 4.06 -6.05 15.09
CA ILE A 234 5.23 -6.58 15.81
C ILE A 234 6.10 -7.39 14.86
N VAL A 235 5.52 -8.33 14.10
CA VAL A 235 6.22 -9.14 13.11
C VAL A 235 6.93 -8.25 12.08
N SER A 236 6.23 -7.24 11.56
CA SER A 236 6.79 -6.30 10.57
C SER A 236 7.95 -5.48 11.16
N VAL A 237 7.86 -5.03 12.41
CA VAL A 237 8.96 -4.32 13.10
C VAL A 237 10.18 -5.22 13.27
N LEU A 238 9.99 -6.47 13.69
CA LEU A 238 11.08 -7.43 13.86
C LEU A 238 11.76 -7.72 12.52
N GLN A 239 10.99 -7.92 11.47
CA GLN A 239 11.52 -8.13 10.12
C GLN A 239 12.23 -6.88 9.56
N GLU A 240 11.74 -5.66 9.84
CA GLU A 240 12.40 -4.42 9.42
C GLU A 240 13.75 -4.23 10.14
N ARG A 241 13.88 -4.78 11.35
CA ARG A 241 15.16 -4.86 12.09
C ARG A 241 16.07 -5.99 11.61
N GLY A 242 15.70 -6.72 10.55
CA GLY A 242 16.51 -7.77 9.93
C GLY A 242 16.29 -9.18 10.49
N MET A 243 15.28 -9.38 11.35
CA MET A 243 14.96 -10.72 11.85
C MET A 243 14.31 -11.54 10.72
N LYS A 244 14.86 -12.72 10.47
CA LYS A 244 14.37 -13.68 9.48
C LYS A 244 13.45 -14.69 10.17
N ILE A 245 12.20 -14.31 10.37
CA ILE A 245 11.23 -15.07 11.18
C ILE A 245 11.02 -16.48 10.63
N ARG A 246 10.84 -16.64 9.30
CA ARG A 246 10.64 -17.97 8.68
C ARG A 246 11.82 -18.90 8.94
N GLU A 247 13.05 -18.41 8.74
CA GLU A 247 14.27 -19.19 8.98
C GLU A 247 14.44 -19.50 10.48
N SER A 248 14.11 -18.55 11.34
CA SER A 248 14.13 -18.76 12.80
C SER A 248 13.13 -19.85 13.23
N LEU A 249 11.94 -19.87 12.64
CA LEU A 249 10.93 -20.92 12.91
C LEU A 249 11.37 -22.27 12.33
N ALA A 250 11.96 -22.30 11.14
CA ALA A 250 12.46 -23.52 10.52
C ALA A 250 13.63 -24.16 11.30
N GLY A 251 14.35 -23.38 12.09
CA GLY A 251 15.42 -23.88 12.98
C GLY A 251 14.92 -24.46 14.32
N LEU A 252 13.62 -24.43 14.62
CA LEU A 252 13.07 -24.98 15.84
C LEU A 252 12.95 -26.52 15.78
N SER A 253 12.89 -27.16 16.94
CA SER A 253 12.63 -28.60 17.01
C SER A 253 11.26 -28.96 16.46
N LEU A 254 11.14 -30.13 15.83
CA LEU A 254 9.90 -30.58 15.19
C LEU A 254 8.65 -30.47 16.10
N PRO A 255 8.68 -30.87 17.41
CA PRO A 255 7.50 -30.75 18.28
C PRO A 255 7.03 -29.29 18.44
N ILE A 256 7.98 -28.35 18.56
CA ILE A 256 7.67 -26.92 18.72
C ILE A 256 7.07 -26.38 17.42
N THR A 257 7.65 -26.73 16.29
CA THR A 257 7.16 -26.33 14.96
C THR A 257 5.75 -26.83 14.72
N VAL A 258 5.47 -28.12 15.03
CA VAL A 258 4.12 -28.71 14.92
C VAL A 258 3.15 -28.01 15.85
N ALA A 259 3.52 -27.71 17.09
CA ALA A 259 2.66 -26.99 18.03
C ALA A 259 2.30 -25.59 17.52
N ILE A 260 3.26 -24.85 16.95
CA ILE A 260 3.01 -23.52 16.35
C ILE A 260 2.04 -23.62 15.19
N TYR A 261 2.23 -24.54 14.24
CA TYR A 261 1.33 -24.73 13.12
C TYR A 261 -0.07 -25.16 13.57
N PHE A 262 -0.16 -26.07 14.56
CA PHE A 262 -1.43 -26.45 15.14
C PHE A 262 -2.16 -25.24 15.77
N CYS A 263 -1.47 -24.42 16.55
CA CYS A 263 -2.05 -23.20 17.12
C CYS A 263 -2.52 -22.21 16.05
N LEU A 264 -1.77 -22.05 14.95
CA LEU A 264 -2.16 -21.19 13.83
C LEU A 264 -3.42 -21.71 13.14
N LEU A 265 -3.49 -23.02 12.82
CA LEU A 265 -4.66 -23.63 12.22
C LEU A 265 -5.88 -23.59 13.14
N ALA A 266 -5.70 -23.87 14.43
CA ALA A 266 -6.75 -23.73 15.43
C ALA A 266 -7.27 -22.30 15.52
N SER A 267 -6.37 -21.30 15.47
CA SER A 267 -6.73 -19.88 15.45
C SER A 267 -7.60 -19.51 14.25
N ILE A 268 -7.30 -20.05 13.06
CA ILE A 268 -8.12 -19.86 11.86
C ILE A 268 -9.51 -20.49 12.08
N GLY A 269 -9.58 -21.69 12.65
CA GLY A 269 -10.84 -22.39 12.93
C GLY A 269 -11.72 -21.67 13.97
N PHE A 270 -11.10 -21.11 15.03
CA PHE A 270 -11.85 -20.44 16.11
C PHE A 270 -12.20 -18.99 15.82
N PHE A 271 -11.30 -18.25 15.15
CA PHE A 271 -11.46 -16.82 14.93
C PHE A 271 -11.82 -16.47 13.47
N GLY A 272 -11.70 -17.43 12.57
CA GLY A 272 -12.09 -17.27 11.17
C GLY A 272 -13.59 -17.01 11.04
N SER A 273 -13.97 -16.08 10.17
CA SER A 273 -15.38 -15.83 9.86
C SER A 273 -15.96 -16.97 9.04
N THR A 274 -17.10 -17.52 9.49
CA THR A 274 -17.91 -18.49 8.72
C THR A 274 -18.85 -17.79 7.73
N ALA A 275 -18.83 -16.46 7.65
CA ALA A 275 -19.58 -15.73 6.63
C ALA A 275 -19.13 -16.16 5.24
N VAL A 276 -20.08 -16.22 4.29
CA VAL A 276 -19.80 -16.58 2.90
C VAL A 276 -18.60 -15.79 2.39
N ALA A 277 -17.53 -16.49 2.06
CA ALA A 277 -16.31 -15.90 1.55
C ALA A 277 -16.67 -15.10 0.28
N ARG A 278 -16.59 -13.78 0.35
CA ARG A 278 -16.57 -12.97 -0.86
C ARG A 278 -15.30 -13.34 -1.59
N GLY A 279 -15.37 -13.57 -2.90
CA GLY A 279 -14.20 -13.90 -3.70
C GLY A 279 -13.05 -12.91 -3.47
N PHE A 280 -11.85 -13.39 -3.73
CA PHE A 280 -10.61 -12.62 -3.63
C PHE A 280 -10.80 -11.22 -4.26
N ILE A 281 -10.43 -10.16 -3.55
CA ILE A 281 -10.69 -8.77 -3.95
C ILE A 281 -10.23 -8.51 -5.39
N TYR A 282 -9.04 -8.99 -5.76
CA TYR A 282 -8.50 -8.83 -7.12
C TYR A 282 -9.12 -9.76 -8.18
N ALA A 283 -9.91 -10.75 -7.79
CA ALA A 283 -10.68 -11.57 -8.74
C ALA A 283 -12.02 -10.94 -9.13
N GLN A 284 -12.33 -9.76 -8.61
CA GLN A 284 -13.56 -9.00 -8.90
C GLN A 284 -13.36 -7.85 -9.90
N PHE A 285 -12.16 -7.69 -10.45
CA PHE A 285 -11.81 -6.71 -11.46
C PHE A 285 -11.78 -7.33 -12.85
#